data_8a9ac0d9e79536108d7bd1ba3b95f993
#
_entry.id   8a9ac0d9e79536108d7bd1ba3b95f993
#
_cell.length_a   1.000
_cell.length_b   1.000
_cell.length_c   1.000
_cell.angle_alpha   90.00
_cell.angle_beta   90.00
_cell.angle_gamma   90.00
#
_symmetry.space_group_name_H-M   'P 1'
#
loop_
_entity.id
_entity.type
_entity.pdbx_description
1 polymer ?
#
loop_
_entity_poly.entity_id
_entity_poly.type
_entity_poly.pdbx_seq_one_letter_code
_entity_poly.pdbx_strand_id
1 'polypeptide(L)'
;HRVIQRESGYNPGARNGPYYGLMQILPQTARTMGYQGPPEGLLDAETNLTYAGKYLRGAWLVSGGSEDRAVMWYAKGYYYEAKRLGLLYETGLRT
;
A
#
# COMPACT_ATOMS: atom_id res chain seq x y z
N HIS A 1 1.80 -11.02 -4.47
CA HIS A 1 2.12 -12.16 -3.58
C HIS A 1 3.35 -11.91 -2.72
N ARG A 2 4.40 -11.36 -3.31
CA ARG A 2 5.64 -11.09 -2.61
C ARG A 2 5.46 -10.14 -1.44
N VAL A 3 4.66 -9.07 -1.64
CA VAL A 3 4.34 -8.13 -0.57
C VAL A 3 3.51 -8.80 0.51
N ILE A 4 2.50 -9.58 0.14
CA ILE A 4 1.64 -10.30 1.10
C ILE A 4 2.48 -11.24 1.97
N GLN A 5 3.36 -12.00 1.34
CA GLN A 5 4.23 -12.93 2.07
C GLN A 5 5.13 -12.19 3.05
N ARG A 6 5.74 -11.09 2.61
CA ARG A 6 6.65 -10.30 3.43
C ARG A 6 5.93 -9.61 4.60
N GLU A 7 4.73 -9.02 4.33
CA GLU A 7 4.06 -8.17 5.30
C GLU A 7 3.23 -8.96 6.32
N SER A 8 2.57 -10.04 5.91
CA SER A 8 1.66 -10.75 6.81
C SER A 8 1.79 -12.28 6.79
N GLY A 9 2.57 -12.84 5.85
CA GLY A 9 2.60 -14.29 5.67
C GLY A 9 1.22 -14.86 5.31
N TYR A 10 0.44 -14.13 4.52
CA TYR A 10 -0.93 -14.49 4.09
C TYR A 10 -1.97 -14.52 5.21
N ASN A 11 -1.76 -13.78 6.29
CA ASN A 11 -2.73 -13.68 7.37
C ASN A 11 -3.60 -12.41 7.21
N PRO A 12 -4.90 -12.54 6.82
CA PRO A 12 -5.75 -11.37 6.63
C PRO A 12 -6.04 -10.62 7.93
N GLY A 13 -5.95 -11.28 9.07
CA GLY A 13 -6.15 -10.66 10.38
C GLY A 13 -4.88 -10.10 11.03
N ALA A 14 -3.77 -10.07 10.31
CA ALA A 14 -2.50 -9.63 10.88
C ALA A 14 -2.54 -8.16 11.32
N ARG A 15 -2.02 -7.88 12.49
CA ARG A 15 -1.87 -6.54 13.07
C ARG A 15 -0.46 -6.39 13.60
N ASN A 16 0.28 -5.41 13.10
CA ASN A 16 1.63 -5.10 13.59
C ASN A 16 1.73 -3.60 13.82
N GLY A 17 1.55 -3.18 15.10
CA GLY A 17 1.49 -1.76 15.44
C GLY A 17 0.34 -1.07 14.70
N PRO A 18 0.61 -0.01 13.91
CA PRO A 18 -0.44 0.72 13.18
C PRO A 18 -0.87 0.05 11.86
N TYR A 19 -0.25 -1.08 11.47
CA TYR A 19 -0.48 -1.73 10.17
C TYR A 19 -1.53 -2.83 10.25
N TYR A 20 -2.36 -2.95 9.20
CA TYR A 20 -3.51 -3.84 9.17
C TYR A 20 -3.50 -4.78 7.97
N GLY A 21 -3.80 -6.05 8.21
CA GLY A 21 -4.24 -7.02 7.21
C GLY A 21 -3.15 -7.62 6.34
N LEU A 22 -3.58 -8.24 5.24
CA LEU A 22 -2.71 -9.02 4.34
C LEU A 22 -1.48 -8.25 3.87
N MET A 23 -1.66 -7.00 3.49
CA MET A 23 -0.57 -6.19 2.95
C MET A 23 -0.03 -5.18 3.95
N GLN A 24 -0.51 -5.22 5.20
CA GLN A 24 -0.05 -4.36 6.30
C GLN A 24 -0.07 -2.88 5.89
N ILE A 25 -1.27 -2.37 5.62
CA ILE A 25 -1.48 -0.99 5.22
C ILE A 25 -1.87 -0.12 6.42
N LEU A 26 -1.41 1.13 6.42
CA LEU A 26 -1.86 2.13 7.38
C LEU A 26 -3.26 2.62 7.02
N PRO A 27 -4.16 2.82 8.02
CA PRO A 27 -5.49 3.39 7.72
C PRO A 27 -5.41 4.73 6.98
N GLN A 28 -4.45 5.57 7.32
CA GLN A 28 -4.25 6.86 6.66
C GLN A 28 -3.91 6.68 5.18
N THR A 29 -3.04 5.72 4.87
CA THR A 29 -2.68 5.39 3.49
C THR A 29 -3.88 4.87 2.72
N ALA A 30 -4.68 3.99 3.36
CA ALA A 30 -5.89 3.47 2.72
C ALA A 30 -6.87 4.60 2.40
N ARG A 31 -7.03 5.58 3.29
CA ARG A 31 -7.88 6.74 3.04
C ARG A 31 -7.37 7.55 1.86
N THR A 32 -6.07 7.73 1.73
CA THR A 32 -5.46 8.40 0.57
C THR A 32 -5.81 7.67 -0.72
N MET A 33 -5.92 6.34 -0.66
CA MET A 33 -6.31 5.52 -1.82
C MET A 33 -7.84 5.44 -2.02
N GLY A 34 -8.63 6.13 -1.19
CA GLY A 34 -10.07 6.21 -1.34
C GLY A 34 -10.91 5.41 -0.34
N TYR A 35 -10.29 4.75 0.62
CA TYR A 35 -11.02 3.98 1.62
C TYR A 35 -11.76 4.91 2.59
N GLN A 36 -13.04 4.63 2.85
CA GLN A 36 -13.88 5.46 3.71
C GLN A 36 -14.46 4.72 4.92
N GLY A 37 -14.05 3.48 5.15
CA GLY A 37 -14.52 2.69 6.26
C GLY A 37 -13.66 2.83 7.52
N PRO A 38 -14.02 2.08 8.59
CA PRO A 38 -13.22 2.08 9.81
C PRO A 38 -11.92 1.26 9.61
N PRO A 39 -10.89 1.50 10.44
CA PRO A 39 -9.63 0.76 10.31
C PRO A 39 -9.80 -0.76 10.34
N GLU A 40 -10.73 -1.27 11.14
CA GLU A 40 -10.98 -2.70 11.28
C GLU A 40 -11.43 -3.34 9.97
N GLY A 41 -12.05 -2.58 9.07
CA GLY A 41 -12.44 -3.07 7.74
C GLY A 41 -11.25 -3.50 6.89
N LEU A 42 -10.06 -3.00 7.22
CA LEU A 42 -8.83 -3.38 6.52
C LEU A 42 -8.33 -4.79 6.91
N LEU A 43 -8.97 -5.43 7.88
CA LEU A 43 -8.71 -6.83 8.19
C LEU A 43 -9.49 -7.78 7.28
N ASP A 44 -10.41 -7.27 6.47
CA ASP A 44 -11.06 -8.03 5.41
C ASP A 44 -10.10 -8.15 4.23
N ALA A 45 -9.86 -9.39 3.76
CA ALA A 45 -8.87 -9.66 2.73
C ALA A 45 -9.12 -8.86 1.45
N GLU A 46 -10.36 -8.87 0.95
CA GLU A 46 -10.70 -8.19 -0.29
C GLU A 46 -10.54 -6.68 -0.17
N THR A 47 -11.01 -6.09 0.94
CA THR A 47 -10.87 -4.66 1.21
C THR A 47 -9.41 -4.26 1.28
N ASN A 48 -8.60 -5.03 2.02
CA ASN A 48 -7.18 -4.76 2.14
C ASN A 48 -6.49 -4.80 0.79
N LEU A 49 -6.73 -5.84 -0.01
CA LEU A 49 -6.13 -6.00 -1.33
C LEU A 49 -6.53 -4.87 -2.27
N THR A 50 -7.78 -4.40 -2.20
CA THR A 50 -8.26 -3.32 -3.05
C THR A 50 -7.45 -2.04 -2.85
N TYR A 51 -7.32 -1.60 -1.61
CA TYR A 51 -6.67 -0.31 -1.33
C TYR A 51 -5.15 -0.41 -1.23
N ALA A 52 -4.64 -1.46 -0.62
CA ALA A 52 -3.21 -1.69 -0.58
C ALA A 52 -2.64 -2.01 -1.96
N GLY A 53 -3.44 -2.70 -2.81
CA GLY A 53 -3.06 -2.94 -4.20
C GLY A 53 -2.87 -1.66 -4.99
N LYS A 54 -3.73 -0.66 -4.78
CA LYS A 54 -3.58 0.66 -5.39
C LYS A 54 -2.27 1.31 -4.95
N TYR A 55 -1.96 1.22 -3.67
CA TYR A 55 -0.72 1.77 -3.12
C TYR A 55 0.51 1.06 -3.70
N LEU A 56 0.45 -0.26 -3.83
CA LEU A 56 1.52 -1.05 -4.44
C LEU A 56 1.69 -0.69 -5.92
N ARG A 57 0.59 -0.45 -6.64
CA ARG A 57 0.69 0.00 -8.03
C ARG A 57 1.44 1.31 -8.14
N GLY A 58 1.22 2.23 -7.20
CA GLY A 58 1.98 3.49 -7.13
C GLY A 58 3.47 3.23 -6.88
N ALA A 59 3.79 2.29 -5.99
CA ALA A 59 5.17 1.89 -5.75
C ALA A 59 5.82 1.34 -7.03
N TRP A 60 5.07 0.55 -7.80
CA TRP A 60 5.53 0.05 -9.10
C TRP A 60 5.85 1.18 -10.06
N LEU A 61 4.99 2.19 -10.14
CA LEU A 61 5.20 3.34 -11.01
C LEU A 61 6.48 4.10 -10.65
N VAL A 62 6.71 4.37 -9.37
CA VAL A 62 7.92 5.09 -8.95
C VAL A 62 9.18 4.24 -9.06
N SER A 63 9.05 2.93 -9.12
CA SER A 63 10.18 2.00 -9.25
C SER A 63 10.73 1.93 -10.67
N GLY A 64 10.02 2.46 -11.65
CA GLY A 64 10.39 2.33 -13.05
C GLY A 64 10.24 0.91 -13.57
N GLY A 65 9.35 0.10 -12.96
CA GLY A 65 9.08 -1.26 -13.39
C GLY A 65 9.96 -2.31 -12.74
N SER A 66 10.68 -1.98 -11.67
CA SER A 66 11.49 -2.93 -10.92
C SER A 66 10.70 -3.51 -9.75
N GLU A 67 10.51 -4.83 -9.73
CA GLU A 67 9.80 -5.51 -8.65
C GLU A 67 10.51 -5.30 -7.31
N ASP A 68 11.83 -5.44 -7.27
CA ASP A 68 12.59 -5.25 -6.03
C ASP A 68 12.44 -3.85 -5.47
N ARG A 69 12.50 -2.83 -6.35
CA ARG A 69 12.33 -1.44 -5.94
C ARG A 69 10.88 -1.17 -5.51
N ALA A 70 9.90 -1.76 -6.21
CA ALA A 70 8.50 -1.60 -5.86
C ALA A 70 8.23 -2.12 -4.45
N VAL A 71 8.75 -3.28 -4.10
CA VAL A 71 8.60 -3.86 -2.75
C VAL A 71 9.26 -2.96 -1.72
N MET A 72 10.45 -2.45 -2.01
CA MET A 72 11.15 -1.52 -1.14
C MET A 72 10.34 -0.23 -0.91
N TRP A 73 9.84 0.37 -1.99
CA TRP A 73 9.05 1.60 -1.89
C TRP A 73 7.74 1.38 -1.16
N TYR A 74 7.10 0.24 -1.37
CA TYR A 74 5.88 -0.11 -0.64
C TYR A 74 6.14 -0.13 0.88
N ALA A 75 7.21 -0.79 1.30
CA ALA A 75 7.54 -0.94 2.71
C ALA A 75 8.00 0.37 3.34
N LYS A 76 8.75 1.17 2.61
CA LYS A 76 9.39 2.40 3.09
C LYS A 76 8.48 3.62 2.99
N GLY A 77 7.58 3.64 2.00
CA GLY A 77 6.80 4.81 1.66
C GLY A 77 7.45 5.59 0.51
N TYR A 78 6.62 6.08 -0.42
CA TYR A 78 7.14 6.66 -1.65
C TYR A 78 6.59 8.06 -1.97
N TYR A 79 5.97 8.75 -0.99
CA TYR A 79 5.39 10.08 -1.27
C TYR A 79 6.42 11.04 -1.86
N TYR A 80 7.57 11.16 -1.22
CA TYR A 80 8.59 12.11 -1.68
C TYR A 80 9.23 11.70 -3.00
N GLU A 81 9.39 10.39 -3.22
CA GLU A 81 9.88 9.91 -4.51
C GLU A 81 8.88 10.19 -5.63
N ALA A 82 7.59 9.95 -5.39
CA ALA A 82 6.54 10.26 -6.36
C ALA A 82 6.51 11.76 -6.66
N LYS A 83 6.69 12.60 -5.65
CA LYS A 83 6.74 14.05 -5.81
C LYS A 83 7.94 14.45 -6.66
N ARG A 84 9.11 13.88 -6.39
CA ARG A 84 10.33 14.15 -7.14
C ARG A 84 10.19 13.81 -8.63
N LEU A 85 9.50 12.70 -8.91
CA LEU A 85 9.29 12.21 -10.28
C LEU A 85 8.07 12.84 -10.97
N GLY A 86 7.31 13.69 -10.27
CA GLY A 86 6.10 14.30 -10.83
C GLY A 86 4.94 13.32 -10.98
N LEU A 87 4.86 12.28 -10.14
CA LEU A 87 3.88 11.19 -10.26
C LEU A 87 2.83 11.19 -9.15
N LEU A 88 2.59 12.34 -8.48
CA LEU A 88 1.62 12.37 -7.39
C LEU A 88 0.20 12.02 -7.84
N TYR A 89 -0.23 12.48 -9.04
CA TYR A 89 -1.54 12.13 -9.59
C TYR A 89 -1.61 10.67 -10.00
N GLU A 90 -0.61 10.21 -10.75
CA GLU A 90 -0.57 8.85 -11.29
C GLU A 90 -0.54 7.79 -10.20
N THR A 91 0.10 8.10 -9.06
CA THR A 91 0.14 7.19 -7.91
C THR A 91 -1.10 7.30 -7.02
N GLY A 92 -1.96 8.29 -7.26
CA GLY A 92 -3.14 8.50 -6.42
C GLY A 92 -2.86 9.20 -5.09
N LEU A 93 -1.64 9.67 -4.87
CA LEU A 93 -1.27 10.36 -3.62
C LEU A 93 -1.80 11.79 -3.57
N ARG A 94 -2.21 12.34 -4.72
CA ARG A 94 -2.85 13.65 -4.83
C ARG A 94 -3.98 13.58 -5.84
N THR A 95 -5.13 14.16 -5.49
CA THR A 95 -6.30 14.25 -6.36
C THR A 95 -6.48 15.64 -7.00
#